data_828db414cf3519a8a4af82f7ad9db561
#
_entry.id   828db414cf3519a8a4af82f7ad9db561
#
_cell.length_a   1.000
_cell.length_b   1.000
_cell.length_c   1.000
_cell.angle_alpha   90.00
_cell.angle_beta   90.00
_cell.angle_gamma   90.00
#
_symmetry.space_group_name_H-M   'P 1'
#
loop_
_entity.id
_entity.type
_entity.pdbx_description
1 polymer ?
#
loop_
_entity_poly.entity_id
_entity_poly.type
_entity_poly.pdbx_seq_one_letter_code
_entity_poly.pdbx_strand_id
1 'polypeptide(L)'
;MTAEVLVQQKKPDLFDYDLPNERLQHYLSKTCIAVDTETRGLHIKRDRLCLIQMCDADGVVSFVRFPDRHRLPSAENSNLKKLFEAAHITKLFHFARFDVAVMKYYLGISIHPVWCTKIASKLVRTYTDQHSLKHLVKELLGFEMDKTDQSSDWARDDLSDSQLEYAANDVRVLIPIYKKLQLMLEREGRLDLAERSFAVLPVVCDLDIGGWSNVFEH
;
A
#
# COMPACT_ATOMS: atom_id res chain seq x y z
N MET A 1 15.43 -15.06 -0.33
CA MET A 1 16.13 -13.81 0.06
C MET A 1 16.31 -13.91 1.57
N THR A 2 17.52 -13.87 2.03
CA THR A 2 17.86 -13.88 3.45
C THR A 2 17.67 -12.47 4.02
N ALA A 3 17.57 -12.33 5.34
CA ALA A 3 17.46 -11.04 6.03
C ALA A 3 18.56 -10.02 5.61
N GLU A 4 19.68 -10.48 5.06
CA GLU A 4 20.76 -9.64 4.54
C GLU A 4 20.39 -8.76 3.34
N VAL A 5 19.36 -9.11 2.55
CA VAL A 5 18.92 -8.31 1.39
C VAL A 5 18.17 -7.03 1.84
N LEU A 6 17.69 -6.97 3.08
CA LEU A 6 17.07 -5.76 3.64
C LEU A 6 18.11 -4.77 4.19
N VAL A 7 19.37 -5.18 4.39
CA VAL A 7 20.40 -4.42 5.14
C VAL A 7 21.21 -3.42 4.28
N GLN A 8 21.16 -3.45 2.95
CA GLN A 8 21.88 -2.49 2.08
C GLN A 8 20.94 -1.54 1.34
N GLN A 9 19.96 -0.97 2.01
CA GLN A 9 18.94 -0.18 1.33
C GLN A 9 19.23 1.32 1.46
N LYS A 10 19.09 2.03 0.34
CA LYS A 10 19.17 3.48 0.29
C LYS A 10 18.17 4.08 1.28
N LYS A 11 18.58 5.15 1.96
CA LYS A 11 17.66 5.94 2.81
C LYS A 11 16.44 6.33 1.97
N PRO A 12 15.21 6.16 2.48
CA PRO A 12 14.01 6.59 1.78
C PRO A 12 14.05 8.10 1.49
N ASP A 13 13.56 8.48 0.31
CA ASP A 13 13.37 9.90 -0.02
C ASP A 13 12.01 10.37 0.52
N LEU A 14 11.99 11.51 1.20
CA LEU A 14 10.78 12.12 1.74
C LEU A 14 10.44 13.40 0.98
N PHE A 15 9.22 13.49 0.47
CA PHE A 15 8.68 14.63 -0.25
C PHE A 15 7.42 15.15 0.44
N ASP A 16 7.14 16.43 0.31
CA ASP A 16 5.91 17.02 0.84
C ASP A 16 4.87 17.19 -0.28
N TYR A 17 3.65 16.72 -0.03
CA TYR A 17 2.43 16.85 -0.84
C TYR A 17 2.39 16.11 -2.19
N ASP A 18 3.51 15.98 -2.92
CA ASP A 18 3.53 15.32 -4.22
C ASP A 18 4.93 14.79 -4.56
N LEU A 19 5.03 13.93 -5.56
CA LEU A 19 6.29 13.43 -6.09
C LEU A 19 6.94 14.46 -7.04
N PRO A 20 8.27 14.64 -7.02
CA PRO A 20 8.96 15.36 -8.09
C PRO A 20 8.88 14.60 -9.42
N ASN A 21 8.97 15.33 -10.55
CA ASN A 21 8.84 14.74 -11.89
C ASN A 21 9.84 13.60 -12.14
N GLU A 22 11.08 13.73 -11.69
CA GLU A 22 12.10 12.68 -11.83
C GLU A 22 11.65 11.38 -11.17
N ARG A 23 11.12 11.46 -9.94
CA ARG A 23 10.63 10.30 -9.20
C ARG A 23 9.37 9.70 -9.84
N LEU A 24 8.48 10.54 -10.37
CA LEU A 24 7.34 10.08 -11.16
C LEU A 24 7.80 9.27 -12.37
N GLN A 25 8.74 9.80 -13.19
CA GLN A 25 9.24 9.08 -14.37
C GLN A 25 9.92 7.76 -14.00
N HIS A 26 10.65 7.74 -12.89
CA HIS A 26 11.22 6.50 -12.36
C HIS A 26 10.14 5.44 -12.09
N TYR A 27 9.08 5.77 -11.35
CA TYR A 27 7.99 4.82 -11.07
C TYR A 27 7.16 4.48 -12.30
N LEU A 28 6.94 5.42 -13.23
CA LEU A 28 6.22 5.16 -14.49
C LEU A 28 6.95 4.16 -15.40
N SER A 29 8.25 3.95 -15.21
CA SER A 29 9.02 2.92 -15.92
C SER A 29 8.84 1.50 -15.37
N LYS A 30 8.11 1.32 -14.27
CA LYS A 30 7.93 0.03 -13.60
C LYS A 30 6.62 -0.64 -14.00
N THR A 31 6.56 -1.96 -13.82
CA THR A 31 5.34 -2.76 -14.02
C THR A 31 4.49 -2.89 -12.77
N CYS A 32 5.12 -2.76 -11.59
CA CYS A 32 4.42 -2.75 -10.30
C CYS A 32 5.16 -1.91 -9.27
N ILE A 33 4.41 -1.36 -8.32
CA ILE A 33 4.91 -0.66 -7.14
C ILE A 33 4.16 -1.16 -5.90
N ALA A 34 4.88 -1.31 -4.80
CA ALA A 34 4.30 -1.53 -3.48
C ALA A 34 3.87 -0.20 -2.88
N VAL A 35 2.73 -0.16 -2.22
CA VAL A 35 2.14 1.06 -1.65
C VAL A 35 1.53 0.75 -0.29
N ASP A 36 1.66 1.68 0.64
CA ASP A 36 0.99 1.66 1.92
C ASP A 36 0.66 3.09 2.35
N THR A 37 -0.22 3.28 3.34
CA THR A 37 -0.59 4.61 3.83
C THR A 37 -0.62 4.64 5.35
N GLU A 38 -0.15 5.77 5.91
CA GLU A 38 -0.32 6.07 7.32
C GLU A 38 -1.32 7.20 7.51
N THR A 39 -2.22 6.99 8.44
CA THR A 39 -3.28 7.92 8.80
C THR A 39 -3.26 8.24 10.28
N ARG A 40 -4.00 9.24 10.71
CA ARG A 40 -4.12 9.59 12.12
C ARG A 40 -4.92 8.57 12.95
N GLY A 41 -5.60 7.63 12.28
CA GLY A 41 -6.42 6.58 12.86
C GLY A 41 -7.16 5.81 11.76
N LEU A 42 -8.15 5.00 12.10
CA LEU A 42 -8.79 4.06 11.17
C LEU A 42 -10.12 4.53 10.57
N HIS A 43 -10.58 5.72 10.91
CA HIS A 43 -11.85 6.23 10.40
C HIS A 43 -11.61 7.13 9.18
N ILE A 44 -11.89 6.64 7.98
CA ILE A 44 -11.56 7.26 6.69
C ILE A 44 -11.90 8.76 6.65
N LYS A 45 -13.11 9.18 7.08
CA LYS A 45 -13.57 10.58 6.97
C LYS A 45 -13.04 11.49 8.07
N ARG A 46 -12.59 10.94 9.20
CA ARG A 46 -12.15 11.71 10.37
C ARG A 46 -10.62 11.75 10.48
N ASP A 47 -9.99 10.63 10.21
CA ASP A 47 -8.58 10.42 10.51
C ASP A 47 -7.75 10.64 9.24
N ARG A 48 -7.19 11.85 9.12
CA ARG A 48 -6.54 12.31 7.90
C ARG A 48 -5.41 11.41 7.42
N LEU A 49 -5.20 11.39 6.10
CA LEU A 49 -3.98 10.86 5.48
C LEU A 49 -2.77 11.68 5.92
N CYS A 50 -1.71 11.03 6.35
CA CYS A 50 -0.47 11.64 6.82
C CYS A 50 0.72 11.31 5.92
N LEU A 51 0.84 10.07 5.45
CA LEU A 51 1.96 9.59 4.67
C LEU A 51 1.50 8.56 3.63
N ILE A 52 2.10 8.60 2.45
CA ILE A 52 2.04 7.54 1.44
C ILE A 52 3.45 6.99 1.27
N GLN A 53 3.61 5.70 1.41
CA GLN A 53 4.85 4.97 1.15
C GLN A 53 4.77 4.26 -0.19
N MET A 54 5.87 4.29 -0.95
CA MET A 54 6.00 3.57 -2.23
C MET A 54 7.35 2.88 -2.31
N CYS A 55 7.37 1.66 -2.87
CA CYS A 55 8.60 0.93 -3.14
C CYS A 55 8.50 0.19 -4.47
N ASP A 56 9.56 0.20 -5.26
CA ASP A 56 9.64 -0.60 -6.48
C ASP A 56 10.46 -1.90 -6.29
N ALA A 57 10.58 -2.66 -7.37
CA ALA A 57 11.33 -3.92 -7.37
C ALA A 57 12.85 -3.75 -7.21
N ASP A 58 13.38 -2.55 -7.45
CA ASP A 58 14.79 -2.21 -7.28
C ASP A 58 15.10 -1.72 -5.85
N GLY A 59 14.08 -1.71 -4.97
CA GLY A 59 14.20 -1.30 -3.57
C GLY A 59 14.25 0.22 -3.38
N VAL A 60 13.87 1.00 -4.38
CA VAL A 60 13.78 2.46 -4.26
C VAL A 60 12.51 2.81 -3.48
N VAL A 61 12.70 3.39 -2.30
CA VAL A 61 11.59 3.81 -1.41
C VAL A 61 11.41 5.31 -1.49
N SER A 62 10.17 5.75 -1.62
CA SER A 62 9.77 7.15 -1.55
C SER A 62 8.57 7.32 -0.64
N PHE A 63 8.60 8.40 0.12
CA PHE A 63 7.51 8.84 0.97
C PHE A 63 6.94 10.15 0.46
N VAL A 64 5.62 10.31 0.52
CA VAL A 64 4.96 11.59 0.32
C VAL A 64 4.16 11.92 1.58
N ARG A 65 4.58 12.98 2.25
CA ARG A 65 4.01 13.44 3.51
C ARG A 65 3.00 14.57 3.27
N PHE A 66 1.95 14.62 4.09
CA PHE A 66 0.92 15.66 4.11
C PHE A 66 0.93 16.37 5.47
N PRO A 67 1.89 17.27 5.72
CA PRO A 67 2.07 17.91 7.03
C PRO A 67 0.90 18.81 7.41
N ASP A 68 0.35 19.59 6.46
CA ASP A 68 -0.76 20.48 6.71
C ASP A 68 -2.11 19.83 6.34
N ARG A 69 -3.01 19.72 7.32
CA ARG A 69 -4.38 19.21 7.12
C ARG A 69 -5.25 20.06 6.19
N HIS A 70 -4.91 21.33 6.01
CA HIS A 70 -5.68 22.26 5.19
C HIS A 70 -5.15 22.38 3.76
N ARG A 71 -3.96 21.85 3.49
CA ARG A 71 -3.32 21.87 2.18
C ARG A 71 -3.26 20.46 1.60
N LEU A 72 -4.34 20.04 0.96
CA LEU A 72 -4.28 18.85 0.10
C LEU A 72 -3.88 19.30 -1.31
N PRO A 73 -3.03 18.53 -2.02
CA PRO A 73 -2.68 18.85 -3.39
C PRO A 73 -3.94 18.93 -4.25
N SER A 74 -3.98 19.88 -5.19
CA SER A 74 -5.00 19.87 -6.23
C SER A 74 -4.87 18.57 -7.01
N ALA A 75 -5.86 17.71 -6.92
CA ALA A 75 -5.81 16.36 -7.46
C ALA A 75 -5.60 16.33 -8.99
N GLU A 76 -6.10 17.36 -9.72
CA GLU A 76 -6.20 17.29 -11.19
C GLU A 76 -4.86 17.18 -11.91
N ASN A 77 -3.76 17.69 -11.37
CA ASN A 77 -2.46 17.68 -12.03
C ASN A 77 -1.33 17.08 -11.19
N SER A 78 -1.65 16.42 -10.06
CA SER A 78 -0.61 15.86 -9.19
C SER A 78 0.11 14.67 -9.84
N ASN A 79 1.39 14.54 -9.54
CA ASN A 79 2.19 13.42 -10.00
C ASN A 79 1.76 12.10 -9.33
N LEU A 80 1.26 12.17 -8.09
CA LEU A 80 0.62 11.02 -7.43
C LEU A 80 -0.58 10.52 -8.24
N LYS A 81 -1.47 11.41 -8.70
CA LYS A 81 -2.62 11.00 -9.53
C LYS A 81 -2.16 10.32 -10.82
N LYS A 82 -1.21 10.93 -11.54
CA LYS A 82 -0.65 10.35 -12.77
C LYS A 82 -0.08 8.95 -12.54
N LEU A 83 0.63 8.74 -11.40
CA LEU A 83 1.21 7.45 -11.05
C LEU A 83 0.14 6.41 -10.68
N PHE A 84 -0.78 6.78 -9.78
CA PHE A 84 -1.73 5.81 -9.25
C PHE A 84 -2.86 5.46 -10.23
N GLU A 85 -3.15 6.32 -11.20
CA GLU A 85 -4.11 6.05 -12.27
C GLU A 85 -3.45 5.46 -13.54
N ALA A 86 -2.11 5.28 -13.57
CA ALA A 86 -1.41 4.66 -14.68
C ALA A 86 -1.79 3.17 -14.82
N ALA A 87 -2.51 2.82 -15.89
CA ALA A 87 -3.09 1.49 -16.10
C ALA A 87 -2.06 0.38 -16.31
N HIS A 88 -0.83 0.72 -16.74
CA HIS A 88 0.25 -0.25 -16.98
C HIS A 88 1.04 -0.62 -15.70
N ILE A 89 0.77 0.03 -14.56
CA ILE A 89 1.46 -0.21 -13.30
C ILE A 89 0.49 -0.84 -12.31
N THR A 90 0.78 -2.02 -11.81
CA THR A 90 0.03 -2.64 -10.72
C THR A 90 0.43 -2.04 -9.37
N LYS A 91 -0.53 -1.58 -8.59
CA LYS A 91 -0.33 -1.06 -7.23
C LYS A 91 -0.61 -2.17 -6.23
N LEU A 92 0.44 -2.58 -5.52
CA LEU A 92 0.41 -3.68 -4.56
C LEU A 92 0.17 -3.11 -3.16
N PHE A 93 -0.84 -3.60 -2.46
CA PHE A 93 -1.18 -3.22 -1.11
C PHE A 93 -1.32 -4.44 -0.19
N HIS A 94 -1.21 -4.21 1.11
CA HIS A 94 -1.72 -5.13 2.10
C HIS A 94 -2.98 -4.55 2.74
N PHE A 95 -4.15 -5.17 2.53
CA PHE A 95 -5.46 -4.64 2.92
C PHE A 95 -5.90 -3.40 2.12
N ALA A 96 -5.69 -3.43 0.81
CA ALA A 96 -5.96 -2.35 -0.16
C ALA A 96 -7.27 -1.57 0.02
N ARG A 97 -8.34 -2.21 0.57
CA ARG A 97 -9.64 -1.59 0.84
C ARG A 97 -9.52 -0.30 1.66
N PHE A 98 -8.61 -0.28 2.65
CA PHE A 98 -8.41 0.90 3.48
C PHE A 98 -7.64 1.99 2.73
N ASP A 99 -6.46 1.66 2.19
CA ASP A 99 -5.56 2.62 1.55
C ASP A 99 -6.19 3.27 0.32
N VAL A 100 -6.82 2.45 -0.53
CA VAL A 100 -7.52 2.94 -1.73
C VAL A 100 -8.66 3.88 -1.36
N ALA A 101 -9.45 3.57 -0.31
CA ALA A 101 -10.52 4.43 0.15
C ALA A 101 -9.99 5.76 0.74
N VAL A 102 -8.92 5.71 1.53
CA VAL A 102 -8.26 6.89 2.09
C VAL A 102 -7.73 7.80 0.99
N MET A 103 -6.97 7.25 0.03
CA MET A 103 -6.41 8.03 -1.07
C MET A 103 -7.50 8.60 -1.99
N LYS A 104 -8.57 7.85 -2.23
CA LYS A 104 -9.73 8.36 -2.98
C LYS A 104 -10.42 9.51 -2.24
N TYR A 105 -10.65 9.36 -0.95
CA TYR A 105 -11.36 10.37 -0.16
C TYR A 105 -10.55 11.67 -0.01
N TYR A 106 -9.26 11.58 0.31
CA TYR A 106 -8.43 12.77 0.57
C TYR A 106 -7.80 13.38 -0.67
N LEU A 107 -7.48 12.59 -1.69
CA LEU A 107 -6.76 13.05 -2.87
C LEU A 107 -7.57 12.97 -4.18
N GLY A 108 -8.77 12.40 -4.17
CA GLY A 108 -9.58 12.22 -5.36
C GLY A 108 -8.94 11.29 -6.41
N ILE A 109 -8.05 10.38 -6.00
CA ILE A 109 -7.33 9.49 -6.90
C ILE A 109 -8.09 8.17 -7.06
N SER A 110 -8.35 7.76 -8.32
CA SER A 110 -8.96 6.47 -8.65
C SER A 110 -7.86 5.45 -8.96
N ILE A 111 -7.44 4.69 -7.95
CA ILE A 111 -6.31 3.76 -8.07
C ILE A 111 -6.72 2.52 -8.87
N HIS A 112 -6.01 2.24 -9.96
CA HIS A 112 -6.15 1.02 -10.77
C HIS A 112 -4.92 0.78 -11.66
N PRO A 113 -4.56 -0.49 -11.97
CA PRO A 113 -5.04 -1.70 -11.33
C PRO A 113 -4.48 -1.85 -9.89
N VAL A 114 -5.27 -2.49 -9.03
CA VAL A 114 -4.91 -2.80 -7.64
C VAL A 114 -4.67 -4.30 -7.48
N TRP A 115 -3.70 -4.67 -6.66
CA TRP A 115 -3.48 -6.05 -6.21
C TRP A 115 -3.35 -6.09 -4.69
N CYS A 116 -4.11 -6.97 -4.03
CA CYS A 116 -4.19 -7.01 -2.57
C CYS A 116 -3.62 -8.31 -2.01
N THR A 117 -2.48 -8.25 -1.32
CA THR A 117 -1.82 -9.41 -0.71
C THR A 117 -2.69 -10.09 0.36
N LYS A 118 -3.53 -9.35 1.09
CA LYS A 118 -4.43 -9.93 2.10
C LYS A 118 -5.56 -10.74 1.46
N ILE A 119 -6.16 -10.27 0.37
CA ILE A 119 -7.18 -11.02 -0.39
C ILE A 119 -6.53 -12.27 -1.01
N ALA A 120 -5.39 -12.11 -1.69
CA ALA A 120 -4.64 -13.23 -2.26
C ALA A 120 -4.31 -14.29 -1.21
N SER A 121 -3.81 -13.86 -0.04
CA SER A 121 -3.52 -14.75 1.08
C SER A 121 -4.75 -15.53 1.53
N LYS A 122 -5.92 -14.88 1.66
CA LYS A 122 -7.18 -15.57 2.03
C LYS A 122 -7.61 -16.60 0.99
N LEU A 123 -7.35 -16.35 -0.27
CA LEU A 123 -7.71 -17.27 -1.35
C LEU A 123 -6.81 -18.50 -1.43
N VAL A 124 -5.53 -18.42 -1.03
CA VAL A 124 -4.59 -19.55 -1.16
C VAL A 124 -4.16 -20.19 0.15
N ARG A 125 -4.17 -19.45 1.27
CA ARG A 125 -3.77 -19.94 2.58
C ARG A 125 -5.02 -20.31 3.41
N THR A 126 -5.84 -21.19 2.88
CA THR A 126 -7.13 -21.62 3.49
C THR A 126 -6.98 -22.48 4.75
N TYR A 127 -5.75 -22.86 5.10
CA TYR A 127 -5.41 -23.64 6.29
C TYR A 127 -5.19 -22.76 7.55
N THR A 128 -5.34 -21.45 7.45
CA THR A 128 -5.08 -20.51 8.56
C THR A 128 -5.94 -19.25 8.44
N ASP A 129 -6.24 -18.63 9.59
CA ASP A 129 -6.88 -17.30 9.67
C ASP A 129 -5.86 -16.14 9.80
N GLN A 130 -4.55 -16.46 9.78
CA GLN A 130 -3.47 -15.51 9.98
C GLN A 130 -3.04 -14.87 8.66
N HIS A 131 -3.75 -13.78 8.26
CA HIS A 131 -3.53 -13.06 7.00
C HIS A 131 -2.96 -11.65 7.18
N SER A 132 -2.42 -11.29 8.36
CA SER A 132 -1.73 -9.99 8.54
C SER A 132 -0.38 -10.00 7.84
N LEU A 133 0.14 -8.79 7.50
CA LEU A 133 1.43 -8.64 6.84
C LEU A 133 2.56 -9.34 7.61
N LYS A 134 2.59 -9.19 8.95
CA LYS A 134 3.55 -9.88 9.83
C LYS A 134 3.54 -11.40 9.63
N HIS A 135 2.35 -12.01 9.57
CA HIS A 135 2.24 -13.46 9.39
C HIS A 135 2.68 -13.89 7.99
N LEU A 136 2.38 -13.07 6.96
CA LEU A 136 2.85 -13.34 5.60
C LEU A 136 4.36 -13.25 5.50
N VAL A 137 4.98 -12.24 6.11
CA VAL A 137 6.45 -12.10 6.14
C VAL A 137 7.09 -13.28 6.85
N LYS A 138 6.60 -13.65 8.04
CA LYS A 138 7.13 -14.79 8.79
C LYS A 138 7.05 -16.08 8.00
N GLU A 139 5.89 -16.40 7.43
CA GLU A 139 5.67 -17.68 6.76
C GLU A 139 6.28 -17.71 5.34
N LEU A 140 6.09 -16.65 4.56
CA LEU A 140 6.52 -16.64 3.16
C LEU A 140 7.97 -16.17 2.98
N LEU A 141 8.47 -15.27 3.83
CA LEU A 141 9.81 -14.70 3.69
C LEU A 141 10.80 -15.20 4.75
N GLY A 142 10.31 -15.79 5.87
CA GLY A 142 11.12 -16.48 6.87
C GLY A 142 11.78 -15.55 7.90
N PHE A 143 11.26 -14.33 8.12
CA PHE A 143 11.76 -13.43 9.16
C PHE A 143 10.62 -12.73 9.93
N GLU A 144 10.94 -12.11 11.08
CA GLU A 144 9.99 -11.37 11.89
C GLU A 144 10.03 -9.87 11.55
N MET A 145 8.86 -9.22 11.45
CA MET A 145 8.74 -7.77 11.33
C MET A 145 8.64 -7.11 12.71
N ASP A 146 9.38 -6.03 12.90
CA ASP A 146 9.15 -5.12 14.03
C ASP A 146 7.85 -4.32 13.80
N LYS A 147 7.07 -4.14 14.86
CA LYS A 147 5.81 -3.40 14.86
C LYS A 147 5.75 -2.27 15.89
N THR A 148 6.87 -1.89 16.43
CA THR A 148 6.96 -0.91 17.53
C THR A 148 6.29 0.42 17.16
N ASP A 149 6.46 0.89 15.93
CA ASP A 149 5.94 2.17 15.45
C ASP A 149 4.56 2.13 14.76
N GLN A 150 3.90 0.96 14.69
CA GLN A 150 2.60 0.80 14.02
C GLN A 150 1.51 1.77 14.54
N SER A 151 1.50 2.09 15.84
CA SER A 151 0.53 2.95 16.49
C SER A 151 1.09 4.33 16.85
N SER A 152 2.18 4.74 16.21
CA SER A 152 2.80 6.03 16.48
C SER A 152 2.00 7.20 15.87
N ASP A 153 2.25 8.42 16.35
CA ASP A 153 1.59 9.62 15.79
C ASP A 153 2.21 10.02 14.46
N TRP A 154 1.57 9.61 13.36
CA TRP A 154 1.96 9.94 11.98
C TRP A 154 1.64 11.38 11.57
N ALA A 155 0.89 12.12 12.40
CA ALA A 155 0.51 13.50 12.15
C ALA A 155 1.55 14.52 12.63
N ARG A 156 2.67 14.07 13.20
CA ARG A 156 3.76 14.93 13.68
C ARG A 156 4.46 15.63 12.51
N ASP A 157 4.97 16.83 12.80
CA ASP A 157 5.76 17.61 11.83
C ASP A 157 7.09 16.92 11.49
N ASP A 158 7.71 16.26 12.49
CA ASP A 158 8.95 15.51 12.32
C ASP A 158 8.72 14.03 12.59
N LEU A 159 8.86 13.21 11.54
CA LEU A 159 8.86 11.74 11.67
C LEU A 159 10.24 11.28 12.10
N SER A 160 10.31 10.38 13.08
CA SER A 160 11.58 9.80 13.53
C SER A 160 12.15 8.85 12.48
N ASP A 161 13.48 8.62 12.53
CA ASP A 161 14.12 7.62 11.66
C ASP A 161 13.53 6.21 11.88
N SER A 162 13.11 5.88 13.10
CA SER A 162 12.41 4.63 13.45
C SER A 162 11.06 4.52 12.73
N GLN A 163 10.23 5.58 12.73
CA GLN A 163 8.97 5.62 11.99
C GLN A 163 9.19 5.46 10.48
N LEU A 164 10.16 6.19 9.92
CA LEU A 164 10.49 6.09 8.49
C LEU A 164 10.98 4.68 8.11
N GLU A 165 11.80 4.05 8.95
CA GLU A 165 12.26 2.68 8.69
C GLU A 165 11.11 1.66 8.82
N TYR A 166 10.21 1.83 9.82
CA TYR A 166 9.01 1.03 9.93
C TYR A 166 8.17 1.11 8.64
N ALA A 167 7.82 2.33 8.19
CA ALA A 167 7.03 2.57 6.99
C ALA A 167 7.70 2.05 5.71
N ALA A 168 9.04 2.13 5.63
CA ALA A 168 9.79 1.56 4.52
C ALA A 168 9.70 0.03 4.50
N ASN A 169 9.76 -0.63 5.65
CA ASN A 169 9.73 -2.07 5.75
C ASN A 169 8.36 -2.64 5.34
N ASP A 170 7.26 -1.94 5.64
CA ASP A 170 5.91 -2.38 5.24
C ASP A 170 5.77 -2.45 3.71
N VAL A 171 6.36 -1.53 2.95
CA VAL A 171 6.31 -1.58 1.47
C VAL A 171 7.38 -2.46 0.83
N ARG A 172 8.58 -2.57 1.42
CA ARG A 172 9.68 -3.40 0.89
C ARG A 172 9.33 -4.87 0.78
N VAL A 173 8.51 -5.39 1.68
CA VAL A 173 8.13 -6.80 1.73
C VAL A 173 7.00 -7.16 0.77
N LEU A 174 6.24 -6.18 0.24
CA LEU A 174 5.05 -6.46 -0.55
C LEU A 174 5.36 -7.12 -1.90
N ILE A 175 6.39 -6.66 -2.62
CA ILE A 175 6.75 -7.26 -3.93
C ILE A 175 7.22 -8.71 -3.78
N PRO A 176 8.12 -9.06 -2.83
CA PRO A 176 8.45 -10.46 -2.55
C PRO A 176 7.25 -11.33 -2.18
N ILE A 177 6.33 -10.81 -1.35
CA ILE A 177 5.09 -11.51 -0.97
C ILE A 177 4.18 -11.70 -2.18
N TYR A 178 3.98 -10.64 -2.98
CA TYR A 178 3.20 -10.69 -4.21
C TYR A 178 3.65 -11.83 -5.13
N LYS A 179 4.95 -11.91 -5.43
CA LYS A 179 5.51 -12.96 -6.29
C LYS A 179 5.20 -14.36 -5.78
N LYS A 180 5.30 -14.59 -4.47
CA LYS A 180 5.00 -15.90 -3.86
C LYS A 180 3.50 -16.20 -3.87
N LEU A 181 2.65 -15.24 -3.52
CA LEU A 181 1.20 -15.43 -3.53
C LEU A 181 0.66 -15.61 -4.96
N GLN A 182 1.22 -14.94 -5.96
CA GLN A 182 0.86 -15.14 -7.36
C GLN A 182 1.10 -16.58 -7.79
N LEU A 183 2.30 -17.11 -7.54
CA LEU A 183 2.62 -18.53 -7.84
C LEU A 183 1.69 -19.50 -7.11
N MET A 184 1.31 -19.21 -5.86
CA MET A 184 0.34 -20.02 -5.11
C MET A 184 -1.06 -19.94 -5.74
N LEU A 185 -1.52 -18.76 -6.16
CA LEU A 185 -2.81 -18.59 -6.85
C LEU A 185 -2.85 -19.34 -8.18
N GLU A 186 -1.78 -19.29 -8.97
CA GLU A 186 -1.63 -20.02 -10.22
C GLU A 186 -1.71 -21.56 -9.97
N ARG A 187 -0.94 -22.06 -9.01
CA ARG A 187 -0.93 -23.48 -8.63
C ARG A 187 -2.30 -23.98 -8.20
N GLU A 188 -3.05 -23.19 -7.44
CA GLU A 188 -4.38 -23.54 -6.93
C GLU A 188 -5.50 -23.25 -7.96
N GLY A 189 -5.19 -22.72 -9.15
CA GLY A 189 -6.18 -22.34 -10.17
C GLY A 189 -7.11 -21.21 -9.74
N ARG A 190 -6.64 -20.32 -8.84
CA ARG A 190 -7.45 -19.24 -8.25
C ARG A 190 -7.05 -17.84 -8.69
N LEU A 191 -6.14 -17.71 -9.66
CA LEU A 191 -5.65 -16.40 -10.12
C LEU A 191 -6.77 -15.53 -10.70
N ASP A 192 -7.60 -16.08 -11.61
CA ASP A 192 -8.76 -15.37 -12.18
C ASP A 192 -9.74 -14.88 -11.09
N LEU A 193 -10.02 -15.72 -10.10
CA LEU A 193 -10.89 -15.33 -8.97
C LEU A 193 -10.27 -14.18 -8.17
N ALA A 194 -8.95 -14.20 -7.95
CA ALA A 194 -8.24 -13.15 -7.25
C ALA A 194 -8.29 -11.82 -8.04
N GLU A 195 -8.02 -11.85 -9.35
CA GLU A 195 -8.05 -10.67 -10.23
C GLU A 195 -9.45 -10.03 -10.26
N ARG A 196 -10.50 -10.82 -10.38
CA ARG A 196 -11.89 -10.32 -10.29
C ARG A 196 -12.19 -9.75 -8.90
N SER A 197 -11.67 -10.34 -7.83
CA SER A 197 -11.81 -9.83 -6.47
C SER A 197 -11.09 -8.48 -6.29
N PHE A 198 -9.93 -8.29 -6.91
CA PHE A 198 -9.24 -7.00 -6.90
C PHE A 198 -10.00 -5.93 -7.71
N ALA A 199 -10.59 -6.30 -8.82
CA ALA A 199 -11.37 -5.39 -9.68
C ALA A 199 -12.61 -4.81 -8.99
N VAL A 200 -13.15 -5.48 -7.97
CA VAL A 200 -14.29 -5.00 -7.17
C VAL A 200 -13.88 -3.97 -6.10
N LEU A 201 -12.61 -3.93 -5.70
CA LEU A 201 -12.13 -3.05 -4.62
C LEU A 201 -12.53 -1.58 -4.76
N PRO A 202 -12.46 -0.93 -5.94
CA PRO A 202 -12.90 0.45 -6.09
C PRO A 202 -14.36 0.68 -5.69
N VAL A 203 -15.25 -0.26 -6.04
CA VAL A 203 -16.69 -0.22 -5.65
C VAL A 203 -16.84 -0.39 -4.14
N VAL A 204 -16.11 -1.35 -3.54
CA VAL A 204 -16.14 -1.55 -2.08
C VAL A 204 -15.64 -0.30 -1.34
N CYS A 205 -14.61 0.36 -1.85
CA CYS A 205 -14.12 1.62 -1.30
C CYS A 205 -15.17 2.75 -1.39
N ASP A 206 -15.93 2.82 -2.48
CA ASP A 206 -17.02 3.79 -2.62
C ASP A 206 -18.15 3.54 -1.61
N LEU A 207 -18.46 2.28 -1.36
CA LEU A 207 -19.44 1.90 -0.32
C LEU A 207 -18.95 2.29 1.07
N ASP A 208 -17.67 2.07 1.39
CA ASP A 208 -17.09 2.48 2.67
C ASP A 208 -17.10 4.01 2.86
N ILE A 209 -16.69 4.75 1.84
CA ILE A 209 -16.77 6.21 1.84
C ILE A 209 -18.21 6.70 1.95
N GLY A 210 -19.14 6.02 1.30
CA GLY A 210 -20.58 6.31 1.37
C GLY A 210 -21.24 5.99 2.73
N GLY A 211 -20.59 5.15 3.56
CA GLY A 211 -21.15 4.67 4.82
C GLY A 211 -22.00 3.40 4.67
N TRP A 212 -21.87 2.67 3.58
CA TRP A 212 -22.60 1.44 3.25
C TRP A 212 -21.68 0.20 3.26
N SER A 213 -20.74 0.14 4.19
CA SER A 213 -19.70 -0.91 4.27
C SER A 213 -20.27 -2.32 4.42
N ASN A 214 -21.50 -2.45 4.93
CA ASN A 214 -22.19 -3.71 5.21
C ASN A 214 -23.26 -4.08 4.17
N VAL A 215 -23.29 -3.44 3.00
CA VAL A 215 -24.35 -3.67 1.98
C VAL A 215 -24.46 -5.13 1.52
N PHE A 216 -23.38 -5.91 1.65
CA PHE A 216 -23.33 -7.34 1.30
C PHE A 216 -23.48 -8.28 2.52
N GLU A 217 -23.66 -7.74 3.72
CA GLU A 217 -23.90 -8.54 4.94
C GLU A 217 -25.39 -8.87 5.06
N HIS A 218 -25.67 -10.09 5.47
CA HIS A 218 -27.04 -10.59 5.65
C HIS A 218 -27.26 -11.00 7.10
#